data_29b642f0fc485176b900ac7959fe59b8
#
_entry.id   29b642f0fc485176b900ac7959fe59b8
#
_cell.length_a   1.000
_cell.length_b   1.000
_cell.length_c   1.000
_cell.angle_alpha   90.00
_cell.angle_beta   90.00
_cell.angle_gamma   90.00
#
_symmetry.space_group_name_H-M   'P 1'
#
loop_
_entity.id
_entity.type
_entity.pdbx_description
1 polymer ?
#
loop_
_entity_poly.entity_id
_entity_poly.type
_entity_poly.pdbx_seq_one_letter_code
_entity_poly.pdbx_strand_id
1 'polypeptide(L)'
;EQTYGEKLVLPKDPERKNAEFLGWFTEATGDTQVTANDTFTETADKTYYAHWEITEVFSVTVPVTLPLVVDESGEVHVGTAEIINGSTGEVVVSSVSISTRNGWQIVPYTTDMAHEKVDAQLLGFKINDAQTSKTGNVETFALSAPWEIAENGRLPISYDAVVSAVSKAVTEQEVLSVVFVLEWGGE
;
A
#
# COMPACT_ATOMS: atom_id res chain seq x y z
N GLU A 1 42.64 20.47 3.59
CA GLU A 1 42.96 21.92 3.33
C GLU A 1 43.08 22.14 1.83
N GLN A 2 42.51 23.23 1.32
CA GLN A 2 42.56 23.64 -0.10
C GLN A 2 43.46 24.88 -0.21
N THR A 3 44.27 24.98 -1.24
CA THR A 3 45.12 26.11 -1.47
C THR A 3 44.48 27.08 -2.46
N TYR A 4 44.47 28.35 -2.15
CA TYR A 4 43.98 29.42 -3.03
C TYR A 4 44.71 29.38 -4.38
N GLY A 5 43.92 29.40 -5.47
CA GLY A 5 44.44 29.35 -6.84
C GLY A 5 44.68 27.94 -7.40
N GLU A 6 44.56 26.91 -6.59
CA GLU A 6 44.67 25.53 -7.04
C GLU A 6 43.30 24.95 -7.49
N LYS A 7 43.32 23.77 -8.14
CA LYS A 7 42.13 23.07 -8.54
C LYS A 7 41.36 22.57 -7.32
N LEU A 8 40.05 22.63 -7.39
CA LEU A 8 39.16 22.17 -6.33
C LEU A 8 39.27 20.64 -6.13
N VAL A 9 39.56 20.24 -4.91
CA VAL A 9 39.52 18.81 -4.52
C VAL A 9 38.21 18.51 -3.83
N LEU A 10 37.32 17.86 -4.57
CA LEU A 10 36.00 17.43 -4.06
C LEU A 10 36.11 16.07 -3.35
N PRO A 11 35.32 15.81 -2.32
CA PRO A 11 35.23 14.47 -1.74
C PRO A 11 34.67 13.47 -2.74
N LYS A 12 34.85 12.17 -2.46
CA LYS A 12 34.16 11.10 -3.22
C LYS A 12 32.67 11.37 -3.22
N ASP A 13 32.01 11.05 -4.35
CA ASP A 13 30.56 11.15 -4.48
C ASP A 13 29.89 10.31 -3.39
N PRO A 14 29.01 10.91 -2.61
CA PRO A 14 28.27 10.21 -1.58
C PRO A 14 27.18 9.32 -2.18
N GLU A 15 26.74 8.32 -1.43
CA GLU A 15 25.63 7.44 -1.79
C GLU A 15 24.44 7.71 -0.87
N ARG A 16 23.23 7.76 -1.46
CA ARG A 16 21.97 7.90 -0.73
C ARG A 16 20.94 6.97 -1.34
N LYS A 17 20.22 6.20 -0.48
CA LYS A 17 19.14 5.31 -0.93
C LYS A 17 18.06 6.14 -1.65
N ASN A 18 17.52 5.59 -2.74
CA ASN A 18 16.45 6.18 -3.55
C ASN A 18 16.75 7.62 -4.05
N ALA A 19 18.02 7.91 -4.29
CA ALA A 19 18.42 9.20 -4.81
C ALA A 19 19.67 9.08 -5.71
N GLU A 20 19.69 9.82 -6.80
CA GLU A 20 20.84 9.98 -7.68
C GLU A 20 21.63 11.23 -7.28
N PHE A 21 22.95 11.10 -7.16
CA PHE A 21 23.81 12.23 -6.84
C PHE A 21 23.97 13.12 -8.07
N LEU A 22 23.52 14.38 -7.97
CA LEU A 22 23.60 15.35 -9.06
C LEU A 22 24.94 16.11 -9.10
N GLY A 23 25.70 16.11 -8.00
CA GLY A 23 26.94 16.82 -7.88
C GLY A 23 27.06 17.67 -6.63
N TRP A 24 28.19 18.38 -6.54
CA TRP A 24 28.46 19.34 -5.48
C TRP A 24 28.07 20.74 -5.91
N PHE A 25 27.48 21.54 -5.02
CA PHE A 25 26.97 22.89 -5.30
C PHE A 25 27.42 23.89 -4.23
N THR A 26 27.46 25.16 -4.59
CA THR A 26 27.85 26.22 -3.68
C THR A 26 26.81 26.57 -2.63
N GLU A 27 25.57 26.17 -2.84
CA GLU A 27 24.42 26.49 -1.98
C GLU A 27 23.55 25.26 -1.77
N ALA A 28 22.79 25.21 -0.69
CA ALA A 28 21.87 24.12 -0.38
C ALA A 28 20.70 24.05 -1.36
N THR A 29 20.29 25.17 -1.94
CA THR A 29 19.27 25.31 -2.98
C THR A 29 19.80 26.27 -4.04
N GLY A 30 19.83 25.84 -5.31
CA GLY A 30 20.36 26.65 -6.41
C GLY A 30 21.10 25.82 -7.43
N ASP A 31 21.57 26.45 -8.52
CA ASP A 31 22.06 25.77 -9.72
C ASP A 31 23.57 25.87 -9.93
N THR A 32 24.32 26.48 -9.01
CA THR A 32 25.77 26.67 -9.20
C THR A 32 26.54 25.43 -8.79
N GLN A 33 26.68 24.49 -9.73
CA GLN A 33 27.47 23.28 -9.56
C GLN A 33 28.97 23.60 -9.55
N VAL A 34 29.73 22.89 -8.72
CA VAL A 34 31.17 22.91 -8.67
C VAL A 34 31.77 21.58 -9.09
N THR A 35 32.88 21.63 -9.79
CA THR A 35 33.58 20.45 -10.32
C THR A 35 35.08 20.51 -9.94
N ALA A 36 35.79 19.41 -10.10
CA ALA A 36 37.24 19.35 -9.90
C ALA A 36 38.03 20.20 -10.93
N ASN A 37 37.34 20.76 -11.94
CA ASN A 37 37.97 21.68 -12.91
C ASN A 37 37.93 23.14 -12.42
N ASP A 38 37.13 23.45 -11.41
CA ASP A 38 37.04 24.78 -10.87
C ASP A 38 38.29 25.10 -10.02
N THR A 39 38.60 26.39 -9.88
CA THR A 39 39.69 26.84 -9.09
C THR A 39 39.20 27.34 -7.74
N PHE A 40 39.86 26.94 -6.65
CA PHE A 40 39.50 27.39 -5.31
C PHE A 40 39.94 28.87 -5.14
N THR A 41 38.95 29.75 -5.02
CA THR A 41 39.15 31.21 -4.94
C THR A 41 38.66 31.81 -3.63
N GLU A 42 38.28 30.98 -2.67
CA GLU A 42 37.77 31.43 -1.38
C GLU A 42 38.92 31.76 -0.43
N THR A 43 38.75 32.83 0.36
CA THR A 43 39.74 33.29 1.37
C THR A 43 39.36 32.87 2.79
N ALA A 44 38.23 32.18 2.93
CA ALA A 44 37.70 31.65 4.17
C ALA A 44 37.14 30.23 3.92
N ASP A 45 36.75 29.54 4.98
CA ASP A 45 36.10 28.23 4.89
C ASP A 45 34.83 28.29 4.03
N LYS A 46 34.70 27.36 3.11
CA LYS A 46 33.56 27.23 2.20
C LYS A 46 32.89 25.87 2.38
N THR A 47 31.57 25.89 2.49
CA THR A 47 30.76 24.70 2.50
C THR A 47 30.21 24.42 1.10
N TYR A 48 30.30 23.16 0.66
CA TYR A 48 29.65 22.66 -0.55
C TYR A 48 28.58 21.69 -0.17
N TYR A 49 27.50 21.67 -0.96
CA TYR A 49 26.29 20.89 -0.71
C TYR A 49 26.13 19.82 -1.77
N ALA A 50 25.84 18.60 -1.33
CA ALA A 50 25.44 17.52 -2.22
C ALA A 50 23.99 17.72 -2.65
N HIS A 51 23.74 17.80 -3.97
CA HIS A 51 22.38 17.79 -4.49
C HIS A 51 21.99 16.41 -4.96
N TRP A 52 20.69 16.10 -4.90
CA TRP A 52 20.12 14.78 -5.15
C TRP A 52 18.86 14.87 -5.98
N GLU A 53 18.70 13.96 -6.94
CA GLU A 53 17.42 13.67 -7.57
C GLU A 53 16.81 12.48 -6.85
N ILE A 54 15.59 12.64 -6.31
CA ILE A 54 14.88 11.57 -5.61
C ILE A 54 14.24 10.64 -6.62
N THR A 55 14.51 9.34 -6.51
CA THR A 55 14.06 8.29 -7.43
C THR A 55 13.03 7.35 -6.76
N GLU A 56 12.16 7.91 -5.94
CA GLU A 56 11.11 7.13 -5.27
C GLU A 56 10.04 6.68 -6.27
N VAL A 57 9.68 5.40 -6.20
CA VAL A 57 8.63 4.79 -7.03
C VAL A 57 7.60 4.16 -6.11
N PHE A 58 6.33 4.60 -6.21
CA PHE A 58 5.20 3.91 -5.59
C PHE A 58 4.58 2.95 -6.60
N SER A 59 4.71 1.66 -6.36
CA SER A 59 4.20 0.60 -7.25
C SER A 59 3.64 -0.55 -6.43
N VAL A 60 2.33 -0.72 -6.44
CA VAL A 60 1.65 -1.78 -5.68
C VAL A 60 0.69 -2.53 -6.59
N THR A 61 0.75 -3.85 -6.53
CA THR A 61 -0.22 -4.73 -7.19
C THR A 61 -1.22 -5.24 -6.17
N VAL A 62 -2.50 -5.03 -6.43
CA VAL A 62 -3.60 -5.52 -5.59
C VAL A 62 -4.41 -6.58 -6.34
N PRO A 63 -5.07 -7.53 -5.66
CA PRO A 63 -5.93 -8.50 -6.30
C PRO A 63 -7.15 -7.80 -6.93
N VAL A 64 -7.46 -8.15 -8.16
CA VAL A 64 -8.64 -7.63 -8.89
C VAL A 64 -9.92 -8.29 -8.39
N THR A 65 -9.83 -9.56 -7.98
CA THR A 65 -10.94 -10.35 -7.46
C THR A 65 -10.54 -11.13 -6.22
N LEU A 66 -11.50 -11.32 -5.32
CA LEU A 66 -11.44 -12.23 -4.18
C LEU A 66 -12.51 -13.32 -4.40
N PRO A 67 -12.17 -14.44 -5.07
CA PRO A 67 -13.14 -15.49 -5.40
C PRO A 67 -13.74 -16.13 -4.15
N LEU A 68 -15.05 -16.31 -4.15
CA LEU A 68 -15.82 -16.94 -3.08
C LEU A 68 -16.79 -17.94 -3.70
N VAL A 69 -16.78 -19.16 -3.22
CA VAL A 69 -17.70 -20.22 -3.64
C VAL A 69 -18.43 -20.75 -2.42
N VAL A 70 -19.75 -20.81 -2.50
CA VAL A 70 -20.59 -21.44 -1.47
C VAL A 70 -21.07 -22.79 -2.03
N ASP A 71 -20.79 -23.87 -1.33
CA ASP A 71 -21.21 -25.19 -1.75
C ASP A 71 -22.67 -25.50 -1.34
N GLU A 72 -23.17 -26.69 -1.72
CA GLU A 72 -24.55 -27.13 -1.43
C GLU A 72 -24.83 -27.26 0.08
N SER A 73 -23.80 -27.38 0.91
CA SER A 73 -23.92 -27.43 2.38
C SER A 73 -23.97 -26.02 3.02
N GLY A 74 -23.70 -24.99 2.25
CA GLY A 74 -23.55 -23.61 2.72
C GLY A 74 -22.16 -23.28 3.24
N GLU A 75 -21.20 -24.18 3.05
CA GLU A 75 -19.80 -23.92 3.40
C GLU A 75 -19.15 -22.98 2.37
N VAL A 76 -18.42 -22.00 2.87
CA VAL A 76 -17.75 -20.99 2.04
C VAL A 76 -16.31 -21.41 1.76
N HIS A 77 -15.97 -21.49 0.49
CA HIS A 77 -14.62 -21.78 0.02
C HIS A 77 -14.02 -20.51 -0.62
N VAL A 78 -12.82 -20.16 -0.19
CA VAL A 78 -12.14 -18.95 -0.63
C VAL A 78 -10.84 -19.28 -1.39
N GLY A 79 -10.43 -18.39 -2.28
CA GLY A 79 -9.17 -18.49 -2.98
C GLY A 79 -8.01 -17.93 -2.18
N THR A 80 -6.86 -17.81 -2.84
CA THR A 80 -5.68 -17.12 -2.33
C THR A 80 -5.55 -15.76 -2.99
N ALA A 81 -5.15 -14.75 -2.22
CA ALA A 81 -4.88 -13.41 -2.72
C ALA A 81 -3.67 -12.80 -2.00
N GLU A 82 -3.02 -11.86 -2.63
CA GLU A 82 -1.89 -11.13 -2.05
C GLU A 82 -1.82 -9.70 -2.59
N ILE A 83 -1.28 -8.79 -1.79
CA ILE A 83 -0.84 -7.47 -2.22
C ILE A 83 0.68 -7.52 -2.37
N ILE A 84 1.22 -7.02 -3.48
CA ILE A 84 2.65 -7.02 -3.77
C ILE A 84 3.14 -5.59 -3.80
N ASN A 85 4.13 -5.29 -2.97
CA ASN A 85 4.82 -4.02 -2.95
C ASN A 85 6.05 -4.07 -3.88
N GLY A 86 6.00 -3.37 -5.01
CA GLY A 86 7.14 -3.13 -5.92
C GLY A 86 7.73 -1.73 -5.78
N SER A 87 7.39 -1.04 -4.69
CA SER A 87 7.86 0.32 -4.41
C SER A 87 9.29 0.33 -3.88
N THR A 88 9.94 1.47 -3.92
CA THR A 88 11.31 1.69 -3.41
C THR A 88 11.39 1.84 -1.88
N GLY A 89 10.29 1.62 -1.18
CA GLY A 89 10.19 1.67 0.28
C GLY A 89 9.03 0.83 0.80
N GLU A 90 8.84 0.85 2.11
CA GLU A 90 7.70 0.22 2.77
C GLU A 90 6.39 0.90 2.36
N VAL A 91 5.35 0.10 2.18
CA VAL A 91 3.97 0.54 1.93
C VAL A 91 3.08 -0.05 3.01
N VAL A 92 2.07 0.69 3.42
CA VAL A 92 1.07 0.22 4.38
C VAL A 92 -0.33 0.26 3.77
N VAL A 93 -1.16 -0.70 4.14
CA VAL A 93 -2.62 -0.60 3.98
C VAL A 93 -3.15 0.13 5.20
N SER A 94 -3.51 1.39 5.05
CA SER A 94 -3.98 2.24 6.15
C SER A 94 -5.47 2.08 6.43
N SER A 95 -6.25 1.66 5.42
CA SER A 95 -7.69 1.45 5.56
C SER A 95 -8.20 0.43 4.55
N VAL A 96 -9.22 -0.30 4.95
CA VAL A 96 -9.99 -1.19 4.07
C VAL A 96 -11.47 -0.85 4.20
N SER A 97 -12.14 -0.69 3.08
CA SER A 97 -13.59 -0.50 3.06
C SER A 97 -14.25 -1.49 2.10
N ILE A 98 -15.47 -1.85 2.41
CA ILE A 98 -16.28 -2.75 1.59
C ILE A 98 -17.62 -2.09 1.24
N SER A 99 -18.14 -2.45 0.09
CA SER A 99 -19.50 -2.08 -0.33
C SER A 99 -20.15 -3.21 -1.07
N THR A 100 -21.42 -3.48 -0.75
CA THR A 100 -22.20 -4.55 -1.40
C THR A 100 -22.68 -4.14 -2.80
N ARG A 101 -22.92 -5.16 -3.62
CA ARG A 101 -23.43 -5.07 -5.00
C ARG A 101 -24.66 -5.95 -5.16
N ASN A 102 -25.41 -5.71 -6.22
CA ASN A 102 -26.51 -6.58 -6.71
C ASN A 102 -27.55 -6.96 -5.64
N GLY A 103 -27.89 -6.03 -4.73
CA GLY A 103 -28.94 -6.21 -3.72
C GLY A 103 -28.48 -6.88 -2.42
N TRP A 104 -27.23 -7.30 -2.32
CA TRP A 104 -26.68 -7.85 -1.09
C TRP A 104 -26.56 -6.78 0.00
N GLN A 105 -26.62 -7.20 1.26
CA GLN A 105 -26.43 -6.35 2.44
C GLN A 105 -25.35 -6.92 3.35
N ILE A 106 -24.53 -6.03 3.90
CA ILE A 106 -23.57 -6.37 4.95
C ILE A 106 -24.31 -6.64 6.25
N VAL A 107 -23.88 -7.68 6.96
CA VAL A 107 -24.25 -7.95 8.34
C VAL A 107 -23.00 -8.27 9.15
N PRO A 108 -23.04 -8.27 10.49
CA PRO A 108 -21.92 -8.73 11.30
C PRO A 108 -21.45 -10.12 10.88
N TYR A 109 -20.14 -10.35 10.79
CA TYR A 109 -19.58 -11.66 10.44
C TYR A 109 -20.01 -12.78 11.38
N THR A 110 -20.38 -12.43 12.62
CA THR A 110 -20.88 -13.36 13.64
C THR A 110 -22.37 -13.67 13.52
N THR A 111 -23.07 -13.19 12.48
CA THR A 111 -24.50 -13.45 12.26
C THR A 111 -24.75 -14.94 12.02
N ASP A 112 -25.70 -15.51 12.74
CA ASP A 112 -26.12 -16.89 12.52
C ASP A 112 -27.04 -16.98 11.28
N MET A 113 -26.44 -17.32 10.16
CA MET A 113 -27.14 -17.41 8.86
C MET A 113 -28.18 -18.53 8.78
N ALA A 114 -28.11 -19.52 9.66
CA ALA A 114 -29.09 -20.61 9.69
C ALA A 114 -30.52 -20.15 10.07
N HIS A 115 -30.62 -18.99 10.75
CA HIS A 115 -31.91 -18.41 11.14
C HIS A 115 -32.39 -17.29 10.19
N GLU A 116 -31.59 -16.98 9.16
CA GLU A 116 -31.96 -15.97 8.18
C GLU A 116 -32.86 -16.55 7.07
N LYS A 117 -33.64 -15.68 6.46
CA LYS A 117 -34.53 -16.11 5.35
C LYS A 117 -33.70 -16.51 4.14
N VAL A 118 -34.15 -17.57 3.45
CA VAL A 118 -33.63 -17.92 2.13
C VAL A 118 -33.83 -16.74 1.18
N ASP A 119 -32.81 -16.45 0.36
CA ASP A 119 -32.79 -15.33 -0.57
C ASP A 119 -32.75 -13.92 0.11
N ALA A 120 -32.38 -13.85 1.38
CA ALA A 120 -32.22 -12.56 2.08
C ALA A 120 -31.05 -11.73 1.57
N GLN A 121 -30.12 -12.33 0.83
CA GLN A 121 -28.93 -11.69 0.26
C GLN A 121 -28.08 -10.98 1.34
N LEU A 122 -27.84 -11.66 2.45
CA LEU A 122 -27.01 -11.17 3.55
C LEU A 122 -25.61 -11.75 3.46
N LEU A 123 -24.61 -10.92 3.74
CA LEU A 123 -23.19 -11.28 3.72
C LEU A 123 -22.47 -10.69 4.92
N GLY A 124 -21.89 -11.54 5.77
CA GLY A 124 -20.83 -11.15 6.71
C GLY A 124 -19.48 -11.46 6.11
N PHE A 125 -18.51 -10.55 6.24
CA PHE A 125 -17.20 -10.67 5.61
C PHE A 125 -16.08 -10.46 6.60
N LYS A 126 -15.01 -11.22 6.43
CA LYS A 126 -13.77 -11.10 7.19
C LYS A 126 -12.60 -11.02 6.24
N ILE A 127 -11.62 -10.18 6.56
CA ILE A 127 -10.37 -10.01 5.80
C ILE A 127 -9.23 -9.72 6.78
N ASN A 128 -8.21 -10.58 6.77
CA ASN A 128 -7.14 -10.60 7.75
C ASN A 128 -7.71 -10.52 9.18
N ASP A 129 -7.33 -9.52 9.97
CA ASP A 129 -7.80 -9.29 11.34
C ASP A 129 -9.08 -8.46 11.43
N ALA A 130 -9.61 -7.95 10.31
CA ALA A 130 -10.80 -7.12 10.26
C ALA A 130 -12.04 -7.92 9.84
N GLN A 131 -13.20 -7.57 10.39
CA GLN A 131 -14.47 -8.23 10.03
C GLN A 131 -15.65 -7.26 10.12
N THR A 132 -16.71 -7.56 9.38
CA THR A 132 -17.94 -6.78 9.44
C THR A 132 -18.58 -6.83 10.82
N SER A 133 -19.04 -5.68 11.28
CA SER A 133 -19.62 -5.48 12.61
C SER A 133 -20.96 -4.75 12.59
N LYS A 134 -21.37 -4.24 11.43
CA LYS A 134 -22.59 -3.43 11.26
C LYS A 134 -23.46 -3.99 10.16
N THR A 135 -24.73 -3.60 10.16
CA THR A 135 -25.65 -3.87 9.05
C THR A 135 -25.71 -2.65 8.14
N GLY A 136 -25.64 -2.88 6.82
CA GLY A 136 -25.70 -1.80 5.83
C GLY A 136 -25.17 -2.21 4.47
N ASN A 137 -24.84 -1.24 3.64
CA ASN A 137 -24.33 -1.49 2.29
C ASN A 137 -22.86 -1.08 2.15
N VAL A 138 -22.28 -0.39 3.13
CA VAL A 138 -20.89 0.07 3.17
C VAL A 138 -20.37 -0.03 4.59
N GLU A 139 -19.16 -0.55 4.74
CA GLU A 139 -18.44 -0.52 6.02
C GLU A 139 -16.95 -0.23 5.76
N THR A 140 -16.37 0.65 6.56
CA THR A 140 -14.93 0.84 6.64
C THR A 140 -14.43 0.18 7.91
N PHE A 141 -13.46 -0.71 7.78
CA PHE A 141 -12.91 -1.43 8.92
C PHE A 141 -12.00 -0.54 9.76
N ALA A 142 -12.17 -0.61 11.07
CA ALA A 142 -11.20 -0.09 12.01
C ALA A 142 -10.07 -1.13 12.15
N LEU A 143 -8.98 -0.94 11.41
CA LEU A 143 -7.79 -1.79 11.55
C LEU A 143 -7.15 -1.55 12.92
N SER A 144 -6.68 -2.62 13.56
CA SER A 144 -5.97 -2.53 14.84
C SER A 144 -4.62 -1.83 14.70
N ALA A 145 -3.98 -2.00 13.54
CA ALA A 145 -2.80 -1.30 13.06
C ALA A 145 -2.82 -1.34 11.52
N PRO A 146 -2.13 -0.42 10.83
CA PRO A 146 -1.90 -0.54 9.39
C PRO A 146 -1.22 -1.87 9.05
N TRP A 147 -1.53 -2.44 7.89
CA TRP A 147 -0.85 -3.66 7.44
C TRP A 147 0.40 -3.28 6.66
N GLU A 148 1.55 -3.58 7.22
CA GLU A 148 2.86 -3.23 6.68
C GLU A 148 3.30 -4.21 5.57
N ILE A 149 3.87 -3.67 4.49
CA ILE A 149 4.41 -4.44 3.38
C ILE A 149 5.80 -3.88 3.08
N ALA A 150 6.83 -4.60 3.51
CA ALA A 150 8.22 -4.20 3.29
C ALA A 150 8.50 -3.95 1.79
N GLU A 151 9.53 -3.18 1.50
CA GLU A 151 10.04 -2.99 0.13
C GLU A 151 10.24 -4.34 -0.57
N ASN A 152 9.70 -4.49 -1.78
CA ASN A 152 9.67 -5.74 -2.55
C ASN A 152 8.99 -6.93 -1.83
N GLY A 153 8.21 -6.63 -0.80
CA GLY A 153 7.49 -7.60 0.01
C GLY A 153 6.11 -7.99 -0.54
N ARG A 154 5.48 -8.93 0.16
CA ARG A 154 4.13 -9.43 -0.14
C ARG A 154 3.32 -9.52 1.13
N LEU A 155 2.06 -9.15 1.05
CA LEU A 155 1.08 -9.33 2.11
C LEU A 155 0.04 -10.37 1.64
N PRO A 156 0.02 -11.58 2.19
CA PRO A 156 -1.06 -12.51 1.98
C PRO A 156 -2.38 -11.94 2.48
N ILE A 157 -3.43 -12.04 1.68
CA ILE A 157 -4.78 -11.65 2.05
C ILE A 157 -5.57 -12.91 2.37
N SER A 158 -5.86 -13.09 3.65
CA SER A 158 -6.79 -14.11 4.15
C SER A 158 -8.17 -13.49 4.23
N TYR A 159 -9.17 -14.14 3.67
CA TYR A 159 -10.55 -13.66 3.73
C TYR A 159 -11.53 -14.82 3.89
N ASP A 160 -12.71 -14.51 4.38
CA ASP A 160 -13.79 -15.47 4.60
C ASP A 160 -15.15 -14.75 4.59
N ALA A 161 -16.21 -15.48 4.43
CA ALA A 161 -17.56 -14.93 4.46
C ALA A 161 -18.57 -15.90 5.09
N VAL A 162 -19.63 -15.33 5.65
CA VAL A 162 -20.86 -16.04 5.99
C VAL A 162 -21.99 -15.46 5.15
N VAL A 163 -22.81 -16.30 4.54
CA VAL A 163 -23.87 -15.88 3.61
C VAL A 163 -25.21 -16.53 3.95
N SER A 164 -26.30 -15.80 3.74
CA SER A 164 -27.64 -16.38 3.83
C SER A 164 -27.88 -17.38 2.72
N ALA A 165 -28.69 -18.41 3.00
CA ALA A 165 -29.07 -19.42 2.02
C ALA A 165 -29.72 -18.78 0.77
N VAL A 166 -29.44 -19.34 -0.40
CA VAL A 166 -30.04 -18.96 -1.68
C VAL A 166 -30.81 -20.12 -2.30
N SER A 167 -31.97 -19.83 -2.87
CA SER A 167 -32.82 -20.84 -3.50
C SER A 167 -32.34 -21.27 -4.90
N LYS A 168 -31.43 -20.49 -5.50
CA LYS A 168 -30.82 -20.75 -6.81
C LYS A 168 -29.34 -20.48 -6.75
N ALA A 169 -28.57 -21.28 -7.47
CA ALA A 169 -27.14 -21.04 -7.59
C ALA A 169 -26.85 -19.62 -8.10
N VAL A 170 -25.95 -18.92 -7.42
CA VAL A 170 -25.41 -17.62 -7.84
C VAL A 170 -24.04 -17.89 -8.43
N THR A 171 -23.89 -17.62 -9.73
CA THR A 171 -22.66 -17.91 -10.45
C THR A 171 -22.07 -16.61 -11.01
N GLU A 172 -20.78 -16.42 -10.81
CA GLU A 172 -20.01 -15.28 -11.35
C GLU A 172 -20.66 -13.90 -11.08
N GLN A 173 -21.26 -13.73 -9.91
CA GLN A 173 -21.86 -12.46 -9.50
C GLN A 173 -20.93 -11.69 -8.58
N GLU A 174 -20.73 -10.41 -8.87
CA GLU A 174 -20.09 -9.48 -7.93
C GLU A 174 -21.06 -9.18 -6.78
N VAL A 175 -20.75 -9.65 -5.57
CA VAL A 175 -21.58 -9.43 -4.37
C VAL A 175 -20.99 -8.35 -3.47
N LEU A 176 -19.68 -8.14 -3.55
CA LEU A 176 -18.94 -7.24 -2.69
C LEU A 176 -17.81 -6.57 -3.49
N SER A 177 -17.56 -5.30 -3.22
CA SER A 177 -16.37 -4.57 -3.65
C SER A 177 -15.50 -4.26 -2.43
N VAL A 178 -14.20 -4.53 -2.52
CA VAL A 178 -13.21 -4.22 -1.47
C VAL A 178 -12.28 -3.13 -1.98
N VAL A 179 -12.04 -2.11 -1.16
CA VAL A 179 -11.15 -1.00 -1.46
C VAL A 179 -10.05 -0.96 -0.40
N PHE A 180 -8.80 -1.02 -0.83
CA PHE A 180 -7.62 -0.82 -0.01
C PHE A 180 -7.10 0.61 -0.18
N VAL A 181 -6.83 1.31 0.90
CA VAL A 181 -6.10 2.57 0.89
C VAL A 181 -4.65 2.26 1.22
N LEU A 182 -3.75 2.65 0.30
CA LEU A 182 -2.32 2.34 0.35
C LEU A 182 -1.54 3.63 0.46
N GLU A 183 -0.57 3.67 1.36
CA GLU A 183 0.26 4.83 1.66
C GLU A 183 1.72 4.40 1.85
N TRP A 184 2.65 5.35 1.80
CA TRP A 184 4.03 5.10 2.24
C TRP A 184 4.05 4.73 3.72
N GLY A 185 4.83 3.70 4.07
CA GLY A 185 5.11 3.36 5.45
C GLY A 185 6.19 4.25 6.05
N GLY A 186 6.11 4.52 7.36
CA GLY A 186 7.17 5.19 8.10
C GLY A 186 7.18 6.73 8.05
N GLU A 187 6.04 7.37 7.67
CA GLU A 187 5.81 8.81 7.92
C GLU A 187 5.16 9.07 9.28
#